data_1778ac898afcc0b9c683862a1ca76c46
#
_entry.id   1778ac898afcc0b9c683862a1ca76c46
#
_cell.length_a   1.000
_cell.length_b   1.000
_cell.length_c   1.000
_cell.angle_alpha   90.00
_cell.angle_beta   90.00
_cell.angle_gamma   90.00
#
_symmetry.space_group_name_H-M   'P 1'
#
loop_
_entity.id
_entity.type
_entity.pdbx_description
1 polymer ?
#
loop_
_entity_poly.entity_id
_entity_poly.type
_entity_poly.pdbx_seq_one_letter_code
_entity_poly.pdbx_strand_id
1 'polypeptide(L)'
;IFKNIEQIFDTILKENIKTTSYFKIRSGIIGGKVEADDFTNTKQDTLSKEEKDLKKKEMFLSWKKQTASNLLNNIFEKEELNFSVIKKSSKYTFKLADFTYLDDTPVYILQFEPDGNADFAGKIYVDADQMTLIRLEYKNIQNLSDFSLFGLSYALDLQELIVQFKKLSNGKYSLEYLEFTNGFKGGFDRPLVITEKNKVVKGRN
;
A
#
# COMPACT_ATOMS: atom_id res chain seq x y z
N ILE A 1 -13.99 -9.61 9.05
CA ILE A 1 -14.33 -8.59 10.07
C ILE A 1 -15.06 -7.43 9.38
N PHE A 2 -14.55 -6.80 8.32
CA PHE A 2 -15.21 -5.65 7.66
C PHE A 2 -16.57 -6.00 7.06
N LYS A 3 -16.75 -7.15 6.41
CA LYS A 3 -18.06 -7.60 5.88
C LYS A 3 -19.13 -7.74 6.97
N ASN A 4 -18.77 -8.19 8.15
CA ASN A 4 -19.73 -8.31 9.27
C ASN A 4 -20.13 -6.95 9.81
N ILE A 5 -19.22 -6.00 9.87
CA ILE A 5 -19.51 -4.63 10.32
C ILE A 5 -20.43 -3.93 9.31
N GLU A 6 -20.15 -4.05 8.02
CA GLU A 6 -20.99 -3.50 6.96
C GLU A 6 -22.40 -4.10 6.97
N GLN A 7 -22.55 -5.41 7.15
CA GLN A 7 -23.85 -6.08 7.26
C GLN A 7 -24.63 -5.65 8.53
N ILE A 8 -23.96 -5.50 9.67
CA ILE A 8 -24.58 -5.03 10.89
C ILE A 8 -25.05 -3.58 10.73
N PHE A 9 -24.24 -2.70 10.13
CA PHE A 9 -24.63 -1.33 9.82
C PHE A 9 -25.83 -1.29 8.87
N ASP A 10 -25.80 -2.05 7.78
CA ASP A 10 -26.88 -2.15 6.82
C ASP A 10 -28.19 -2.61 7.47
N THR A 11 -28.13 -3.60 8.35
CA THR A 11 -29.31 -4.10 9.06
C THR A 11 -29.87 -3.07 10.02
N ILE A 12 -29.03 -2.47 10.87
CA ILE A 12 -29.45 -1.44 11.82
C ILE A 12 -30.03 -0.22 11.08
N LEU A 13 -29.42 0.20 9.99
CA LEU A 13 -29.89 1.36 9.24
C LEU A 13 -31.20 1.06 8.51
N LYS A 14 -31.34 -0.08 7.83
CA LYS A 14 -32.56 -0.44 7.09
C LYS A 14 -33.79 -0.62 7.99
N GLU A 15 -33.59 -1.15 9.19
CA GLU A 15 -34.70 -1.41 10.11
C GLU A 15 -35.14 -0.18 10.90
N ASN A 16 -34.26 0.82 11.06
CA ASN A 16 -34.50 1.95 11.96
C ASN A 16 -34.52 3.34 11.29
N ILE A 17 -34.25 3.44 10.00
CA ILE A 17 -34.22 4.74 9.31
C ILE A 17 -35.63 5.21 8.94
N LYS A 18 -35.99 6.39 9.43
CA LYS A 18 -37.17 7.14 8.98
C LYS A 18 -36.75 8.07 7.84
N THR A 19 -37.46 8.03 6.72
CA THR A 19 -37.17 8.85 5.53
C THR A 19 -37.18 10.36 5.78
N THR A 20 -37.79 10.80 6.90
CA THR A 20 -37.85 12.20 7.33
C THR A 20 -36.71 12.64 8.23
N SER A 21 -35.74 11.75 8.49
CA SER A 21 -34.63 12.00 9.41
C SER A 21 -33.32 12.35 8.67
N TYR A 22 -32.43 12.98 9.38
CA TYR A 22 -31.01 13.05 9.03
C TYR A 22 -30.16 12.63 10.23
N PHE A 23 -28.99 12.11 9.95
CA PHE A 23 -28.06 11.63 10.95
C PHE A 23 -26.86 12.57 11.08
N LYS A 24 -26.53 12.96 12.30
CA LYS A 24 -25.26 13.58 12.61
C LYS A 24 -24.31 12.51 13.11
N ILE A 25 -23.23 12.31 12.39
CA ILE A 25 -22.15 11.37 12.76
C ILE A 25 -21.01 12.21 13.30
N ARG A 26 -20.55 11.90 14.51
CA ARG A 26 -19.44 12.61 15.16
C ARG A 26 -18.44 11.62 15.75
N SER A 27 -17.18 11.91 15.57
CA SER A 27 -16.08 11.25 16.26
C SER A 27 -15.12 12.32 16.80
N GLY A 28 -15.29 12.71 18.03
CA GLY A 28 -14.61 13.86 18.62
C GLY A 28 -14.92 15.17 17.89
N ILE A 29 -13.88 15.82 17.33
CA ILE A 29 -14.03 17.08 16.57
C ILE A 29 -14.42 16.85 15.09
N ILE A 30 -14.28 15.63 14.60
CA ILE A 30 -14.65 15.27 13.23
C ILE A 30 -16.13 14.90 13.22
N GLY A 31 -16.88 15.46 12.28
CA GLY A 31 -18.29 15.13 12.15
C GLY A 31 -18.83 15.47 10.77
N GLY A 32 -19.92 14.80 10.43
CA GLY A 32 -20.64 14.97 9.19
C GLY A 32 -22.15 14.84 9.39
N LYS A 33 -22.90 15.24 8.37
CA LYS A 33 -24.35 15.06 8.26
C LYS A 33 -24.62 14.13 7.10
N VAL A 34 -25.45 13.11 7.31
CA VAL A 34 -25.89 12.17 6.28
C VAL A 34 -27.42 12.20 6.27
N GLU A 35 -28.02 12.38 5.13
CA GLU A 35 -29.46 12.36 4.95
C GLU A 35 -29.97 10.91 4.91
N ALA A 36 -31.19 10.68 5.39
CA ALA A 36 -31.78 9.33 5.33
C ALA A 36 -31.89 8.83 3.87
N ASP A 37 -32.15 9.75 2.94
CA ASP A 37 -32.25 9.45 1.52
C ASP A 37 -30.93 8.94 0.90
N ASP A 38 -29.79 9.29 1.49
CA ASP A 38 -28.47 8.77 1.04
C ASP A 38 -28.31 7.28 1.34
N PHE A 39 -29.01 6.77 2.36
CA PHE A 39 -29.03 5.35 2.68
C PHE A 39 -30.15 4.58 1.96
N THR A 40 -31.27 5.26 1.62
CA THR A 40 -32.42 4.65 0.95
C THR A 40 -32.33 4.75 -0.57
N ASN A 41 -31.68 5.79 -1.09
CA ASN A 41 -31.27 5.87 -2.49
C ASN A 41 -30.07 4.92 -2.68
N THR A 42 -30.34 3.64 -2.69
CA THR A 42 -29.66 2.77 -3.63
C THR A 42 -29.93 3.42 -4.99
N LYS A 43 -29.01 4.26 -5.50
CA LYS A 43 -28.95 4.53 -6.93
C LYS A 43 -29.20 3.17 -7.54
N GLN A 44 -30.31 3.01 -8.26
CA GLN A 44 -30.61 1.74 -8.91
C GLN A 44 -29.38 1.40 -9.72
N ASP A 45 -28.58 0.53 -9.13
CA ASP A 45 -27.33 0.09 -9.69
C ASP A 45 -27.80 -0.85 -10.81
N THR A 46 -28.02 -0.25 -11.99
CA THR A 46 -28.57 -0.91 -13.17
C THR A 46 -27.67 -2.03 -13.68
N LEU A 47 -26.48 -2.15 -13.09
CA LEU A 47 -25.50 -3.15 -13.46
C LEU A 47 -25.85 -4.50 -12.86
N SER A 48 -25.81 -5.52 -13.66
CA SER A 48 -25.91 -6.91 -13.22
C SER A 48 -24.76 -7.25 -12.26
N LYS A 49 -24.91 -8.32 -11.49
CA LYS A 49 -23.84 -8.81 -10.58
C LYS A 49 -22.56 -9.11 -11.37
N GLU A 50 -22.69 -9.66 -12.56
CA GLU A 50 -21.56 -10.01 -13.44
C GLU A 50 -20.83 -8.76 -13.93
N GLU A 51 -21.55 -7.70 -14.32
CA GLU A 51 -20.97 -6.42 -14.73
C GLU A 51 -20.24 -5.72 -13.57
N LYS A 52 -20.77 -5.83 -12.34
CA LYS A 52 -20.09 -5.30 -11.13
C LYS A 52 -18.80 -6.06 -10.85
N ASP A 53 -18.84 -7.38 -10.96
CA ASP A 53 -17.65 -8.19 -10.74
C ASP A 53 -16.59 -7.97 -11.82
N LEU A 54 -17.01 -7.77 -13.07
CA LEU A 54 -16.12 -7.42 -14.17
C LEU A 54 -15.45 -6.05 -13.92
N LYS A 55 -16.23 -5.02 -13.59
CA LYS A 55 -15.69 -3.68 -13.25
C LYS A 55 -14.71 -3.73 -12.07
N LYS A 56 -15.00 -4.51 -11.02
CA LYS A 56 -14.07 -4.69 -9.90
C LYS A 56 -12.76 -5.33 -10.35
N LYS A 57 -12.82 -6.34 -11.22
CA LYS A 57 -11.62 -6.99 -11.78
C LYS A 57 -10.82 -6.02 -12.64
N GLU A 58 -11.47 -5.26 -13.52
CA GLU A 58 -10.81 -4.26 -14.37
C GLU A 58 -10.13 -3.16 -13.54
N MET A 59 -10.82 -2.65 -12.52
CA MET A 59 -10.26 -1.66 -11.60
C MET A 59 -9.05 -2.24 -10.84
N PHE A 60 -9.14 -3.46 -10.36
CA PHE A 60 -8.05 -4.14 -9.69
C PHE A 60 -6.85 -4.34 -10.61
N LEU A 61 -7.06 -4.79 -11.85
CA LEU A 61 -6.02 -4.96 -12.85
C LEU A 61 -5.35 -3.62 -13.23
N SER A 62 -6.16 -2.57 -13.40
CA SER A 62 -5.65 -1.23 -13.67
C SER A 62 -4.77 -0.72 -12.53
N TRP A 63 -5.23 -0.88 -11.28
CA TRP A 63 -4.46 -0.52 -10.10
C TRP A 63 -3.14 -1.32 -10.01
N LYS A 64 -3.17 -2.64 -10.26
CA LYS A 64 -1.96 -3.48 -10.28
C LYS A 64 -0.97 -3.05 -11.36
N LYS A 65 -1.45 -2.75 -12.57
CA LYS A 65 -0.61 -2.23 -13.67
C LYS A 65 0.05 -0.90 -13.29
N GLN A 66 -0.73 0.02 -12.72
CA GLN A 66 -0.20 1.32 -12.28
C GLN A 66 0.84 1.17 -11.18
N THR A 67 0.59 0.29 -10.21
CA THR A 67 1.55 -0.01 -9.13
C THR A 67 2.85 -0.58 -9.69
N ALA A 68 2.78 -1.55 -10.61
CA ALA A 68 3.94 -2.12 -11.25
C ALA A 68 4.72 -1.08 -12.08
N SER A 69 4.03 -0.24 -12.85
CA SER A 69 4.66 0.84 -13.62
C SER A 69 5.36 1.85 -12.71
N ASN A 70 4.71 2.28 -11.62
CA ASN A 70 5.31 3.20 -10.66
C ASN A 70 6.56 2.58 -10.00
N LEU A 71 6.50 1.29 -9.68
CA LEU A 71 7.62 0.59 -9.08
C LEU A 71 8.81 0.51 -10.04
N LEU A 72 8.57 0.18 -11.30
CA LEU A 72 9.61 0.17 -12.34
C LEU A 72 10.22 1.56 -12.54
N ASN A 73 9.40 2.62 -12.59
CA ASN A 73 9.88 4.00 -12.68
C ASN A 73 10.70 4.43 -11.45
N ASN A 74 10.39 3.87 -10.28
CA ASN A 74 11.17 4.13 -9.07
C ASN A 74 12.50 3.36 -9.05
N ILE A 75 12.57 2.19 -9.68
CA ILE A 75 13.81 1.41 -9.81
C ILE A 75 14.75 2.05 -10.82
N PHE A 76 14.22 2.57 -11.92
CA PHE A 76 14.99 3.21 -12.99
C PHE A 76 14.67 4.70 -13.08
N GLU A 77 15.62 5.55 -12.78
CA GLU A 77 15.54 6.98 -13.00
C GLU A 77 16.52 7.38 -14.09
N LYS A 78 16.02 7.88 -15.22
CA LYS A 78 16.86 8.28 -16.38
C LYS A 78 17.85 7.20 -16.83
N GLU A 79 17.37 5.96 -16.90
CA GLU A 79 18.16 4.77 -17.29
C GLU A 79 19.20 4.33 -16.24
N GLU A 80 19.25 4.97 -15.08
CA GLU A 80 20.10 4.56 -13.95
C GLU A 80 19.32 3.86 -12.85
N LEU A 81 19.98 2.97 -12.12
CA LEU A 81 19.39 2.31 -10.96
C LEU A 81 19.16 3.31 -9.82
N ASN A 82 17.91 3.41 -9.37
CA ASN A 82 17.48 4.38 -8.36
C ASN A 82 17.21 3.70 -7.00
N PHE A 83 18.13 2.89 -6.51
CA PHE A 83 17.98 2.30 -5.18
C PHE A 83 18.56 3.20 -4.11
N SER A 84 17.75 3.50 -3.08
CA SER A 84 18.16 4.39 -1.98
C SER A 84 19.39 3.84 -1.24
N VAL A 85 19.52 2.52 -1.09
CA VAL A 85 20.67 1.87 -0.46
C VAL A 85 21.96 2.10 -1.24
N ILE A 86 21.88 2.18 -2.57
CA ILE A 86 23.04 2.45 -3.42
C ILE A 86 23.34 3.95 -3.45
N LYS A 87 22.33 4.79 -3.72
CA LYS A 87 22.48 6.25 -3.78
C LYS A 87 22.91 6.89 -2.44
N LYS A 88 22.51 6.30 -1.33
CA LYS A 88 22.83 6.75 0.02
C LYS A 88 23.71 5.76 0.76
N SER A 89 24.65 5.14 0.06
CA SER A 89 25.51 4.08 0.59
C SER A 89 26.26 4.46 1.87
N SER A 90 26.59 5.74 2.03
CA SER A 90 27.22 6.27 3.26
C SER A 90 26.37 6.11 4.54
N LYS A 91 25.08 5.78 4.40
CA LYS A 91 24.19 5.48 5.54
C LYS A 91 24.12 4.02 5.90
N TYR A 92 24.94 3.20 5.27
CA TYR A 92 24.93 1.76 5.46
C TYR A 92 26.35 1.22 5.65
N THR A 93 26.48 0.21 6.50
CA THR A 93 27.70 -0.58 6.62
C THR A 93 27.56 -1.82 5.74
N PHE A 94 28.57 -2.08 4.90
CA PHE A 94 28.62 -3.20 3.98
C PHE A 94 29.67 -4.20 4.44
N LYS A 95 29.34 -5.49 4.40
CA LYS A 95 30.25 -6.60 4.70
C LYS A 95 30.17 -7.63 3.59
N LEU A 96 31.30 -8.10 3.14
CA LEU A 96 31.36 -9.29 2.29
C LEU A 96 30.90 -10.48 3.12
N ALA A 97 29.75 -11.05 2.74
CA ALA A 97 29.13 -12.15 3.46
C ALA A 97 29.52 -13.50 2.85
N ASP A 98 29.58 -13.58 1.50
CA ASP A 98 29.80 -14.84 0.81
C ASP A 98 30.26 -14.59 -0.65
N PHE A 99 30.68 -15.69 -1.29
CA PHE A 99 30.92 -15.78 -2.72
C PHE A 99 30.27 -17.06 -3.23
N THR A 100 29.45 -16.95 -4.26
CA THR A 100 28.72 -18.10 -4.82
C THR A 100 28.50 -17.95 -6.31
N TYR A 101 27.68 -18.80 -6.88
CA TYR A 101 27.22 -18.73 -8.27
C TYR A 101 25.72 -18.52 -8.31
N LEU A 102 25.26 -17.57 -9.12
CA LEU A 102 23.87 -17.46 -9.55
C LEU A 102 23.82 -17.89 -11.01
N ASP A 103 23.16 -19.00 -11.28
CA ASP A 103 23.33 -19.75 -12.50
C ASP A 103 24.83 -20.00 -12.76
N ASP A 104 25.37 -19.58 -13.89
CA ASP A 104 26.80 -19.73 -14.22
C ASP A 104 27.63 -18.45 -13.91
N THR A 105 27.05 -17.45 -13.25
CA THR A 105 27.71 -16.18 -12.95
C THR A 105 28.28 -16.19 -11.55
N PRO A 106 29.61 -15.98 -11.38
CA PRO A 106 30.21 -15.85 -10.05
C PRO A 106 29.79 -14.52 -9.42
N VAL A 107 29.36 -14.55 -8.17
CA VAL A 107 28.83 -13.36 -7.48
C VAL A 107 29.41 -13.19 -6.09
N TYR A 108 29.73 -11.94 -5.73
CA TYR A 108 29.94 -11.54 -4.35
C TYR A 108 28.60 -11.21 -3.72
N ILE A 109 28.39 -11.68 -2.50
CA ILE A 109 27.23 -11.32 -1.67
C ILE A 109 27.69 -10.32 -0.62
N LEU A 110 27.21 -9.09 -0.73
CA LEU A 110 27.42 -8.03 0.24
C LEU A 110 26.17 -7.91 1.12
N GLN A 111 26.30 -8.17 2.39
CA GLN A 111 25.28 -7.84 3.36
C GLN A 111 25.41 -6.37 3.74
N PHE A 112 24.28 -5.67 3.84
CA PHE A 112 24.25 -4.30 4.32
C PHE A 112 23.27 -4.14 5.48
N GLU A 113 23.66 -3.29 6.41
CA GLU A 113 22.88 -2.91 7.56
C GLU A 113 22.90 -1.37 7.68
N PRO A 114 21.83 -0.76 8.19
CA PRO A 114 21.79 0.68 8.35
C PRO A 114 22.79 1.16 9.41
N ASP A 115 23.39 2.30 9.13
CA ASP A 115 24.17 3.07 10.08
C ASP A 115 23.33 4.28 10.52
N GLY A 116 22.95 4.33 11.79
CA GLY A 116 22.07 5.37 12.33
C GLY A 116 20.60 5.20 11.90
N ASN A 117 20.05 6.22 11.26
CA ASN A 117 18.60 6.33 10.94
C ASN A 117 18.23 5.85 9.53
N ALA A 118 19.01 4.96 8.93
CA ALA A 118 18.59 4.36 7.68
C ALA A 118 17.58 3.22 7.92
N ASP A 119 16.76 2.93 6.92
CA ASP A 119 15.52 2.17 7.12
C ASP A 119 15.61 0.69 6.73
N PHE A 120 16.62 0.31 5.94
CA PHE A 120 16.66 -0.99 5.29
C PHE A 120 17.90 -1.81 5.66
N ALA A 121 17.73 -3.13 5.74
CA ALA A 121 18.82 -4.10 5.77
C ALA A 121 18.61 -5.13 4.66
N GLY A 122 19.69 -5.76 4.18
CA GLY A 122 19.55 -6.74 3.12
C GLY A 122 20.85 -7.22 2.51
N LYS A 123 20.77 -7.67 1.26
CA LYS A 123 21.90 -8.21 0.50
C LYS A 123 21.96 -7.65 -0.91
N ILE A 124 23.17 -7.44 -1.38
CA ILE A 124 23.49 -7.06 -2.75
C ILE A 124 24.34 -8.18 -3.35
N TYR A 125 23.95 -8.65 -4.52
CA TYR A 125 24.68 -9.66 -5.28
C TYR A 125 25.32 -8.95 -6.48
N VAL A 126 26.62 -9.02 -6.56
CA VAL A 126 27.42 -8.33 -7.56
C VAL A 126 28.18 -9.34 -8.42
N ASP A 127 28.05 -9.25 -9.73
CA ASP A 127 28.87 -10.02 -10.67
C ASP A 127 30.35 -9.80 -10.35
N ALA A 128 31.09 -10.87 -10.08
CA ALA A 128 32.48 -10.78 -9.65
C ALA A 128 33.42 -10.32 -10.78
N ASP A 129 33.03 -10.58 -12.04
CA ASP A 129 33.83 -10.24 -13.21
C ASP A 129 33.54 -8.82 -13.71
N GLN A 130 32.25 -8.42 -13.71
CA GLN A 130 31.82 -7.14 -14.29
C GLN A 130 31.50 -6.07 -13.24
N MET A 131 31.51 -6.43 -11.96
CA MET A 131 31.16 -5.54 -10.84
C MET A 131 29.78 -4.89 -11.01
N THR A 132 28.85 -5.64 -11.59
CA THR A 132 27.48 -5.18 -11.91
C THR A 132 26.48 -5.78 -10.93
N LEU A 133 25.47 -5.00 -10.54
CA LEU A 133 24.37 -5.47 -9.72
C LEU A 133 23.57 -6.56 -10.45
N ILE A 134 23.51 -7.75 -9.85
CA ILE A 134 22.68 -8.87 -10.35
C ILE A 134 21.39 -8.99 -9.55
N ARG A 135 21.48 -8.87 -8.23
CA ARG A 135 20.31 -9.01 -7.36
C ARG A 135 20.43 -8.08 -6.16
N LEU A 136 19.32 -7.50 -5.77
CA LEU A 136 19.18 -6.72 -4.55
C LEU A 136 17.97 -7.23 -3.77
N GLU A 137 18.17 -7.51 -2.51
CA GLU A 137 17.13 -7.90 -1.56
C GLU A 137 17.21 -6.97 -0.37
N TYR A 138 16.08 -6.38 0.03
CA TYR A 138 16.04 -5.63 1.28
C TYR A 138 14.68 -5.68 1.94
N LYS A 139 14.71 -5.42 3.23
CA LYS A 139 13.55 -5.26 4.09
C LYS A 139 13.78 -4.08 5.04
N ASN A 140 12.70 -3.37 5.36
CA ASN A 140 12.76 -2.35 6.40
C ASN A 140 12.96 -2.99 7.78
N ILE A 141 13.74 -2.33 8.62
CA ILE A 141 14.01 -2.76 10.01
C ILE A 141 13.17 -1.99 11.03
N GLN A 142 12.51 -0.93 10.61
CA GLN A 142 11.64 -0.09 11.42
C GLN A 142 10.45 0.38 10.58
N ASN A 143 9.41 0.93 11.24
CA ASN A 143 8.30 1.53 10.52
C ASN A 143 8.79 2.68 9.63
N LEU A 144 8.45 2.64 8.35
CA LEU A 144 8.83 3.67 7.37
C LEU A 144 7.98 4.93 7.52
N SER A 145 6.77 4.77 8.01
CA SER A 145 5.85 5.85 8.32
C SER A 145 5.01 5.43 9.51
N ASP A 146 4.89 6.31 10.47
CA ASP A 146 4.04 6.13 11.64
C ASP A 146 3.32 7.46 11.92
N PHE A 147 2.00 7.39 11.92
CA PHE A 147 1.15 8.54 12.17
C PHE A 147 0.06 8.16 13.15
N SER A 148 -0.09 8.94 14.19
CA SER A 148 -1.22 8.81 15.11
C SER A 148 -1.71 10.20 15.49
N LEU A 149 -2.94 10.50 15.11
CA LEU A 149 -3.57 11.77 15.42
C LEU A 149 -5.07 11.59 15.67
N PHE A 150 -5.55 12.10 16.78
CA PHE A 150 -6.95 12.09 17.11
C PHE A 150 -7.64 10.71 17.03
N GLY A 151 -6.94 9.62 17.45
CA GLY A 151 -7.47 8.26 17.42
C GLY A 151 -7.53 7.62 16.03
N LEU A 152 -6.98 8.27 15.02
CA LEU A 152 -6.65 7.66 13.75
C LEU A 152 -5.17 7.31 13.79
N SER A 153 -4.82 6.09 13.45
CA SER A 153 -3.43 5.66 13.32
C SER A 153 -3.19 4.99 11.98
N TYR A 154 -2.00 5.19 11.45
CA TYR A 154 -1.51 4.54 10.25
C TYR A 154 -0.03 4.27 10.41
N ALA A 155 0.41 3.08 10.06
CA ALA A 155 1.82 2.73 10.00
C ALA A 155 2.11 1.92 8.74
N LEU A 156 3.20 2.24 8.04
CA LEU A 156 3.79 1.41 6.99
C LEU A 156 4.87 0.56 7.68
N ASP A 157 4.50 -0.66 8.07
CA ASP A 157 5.31 -1.51 8.94
C ASP A 157 6.14 -2.56 8.20
N LEU A 158 5.84 -2.80 6.94
CA LEU A 158 6.56 -3.73 6.09
C LEU A 158 6.81 -3.14 4.71
N GLN A 159 8.05 -3.19 4.25
CA GLN A 159 8.44 -3.01 2.87
C GLN A 159 9.59 -3.94 2.54
N GLU A 160 9.37 -4.87 1.64
CA GLU A 160 10.36 -5.81 1.12
C GLU A 160 10.47 -5.64 -0.39
N LEU A 161 11.70 -5.67 -0.90
CA LEU A 161 12.00 -5.67 -2.33
C LEU A 161 12.99 -6.78 -2.64
N ILE A 162 12.68 -7.54 -3.70
CA ILE A 162 13.61 -8.41 -4.38
C ILE A 162 13.63 -7.99 -5.84
N VAL A 163 14.79 -7.66 -6.36
CA VAL A 163 14.98 -7.37 -7.78
C VAL A 163 16.16 -8.18 -8.30
N GLN A 164 16.00 -8.80 -9.46
CA GLN A 164 17.04 -9.60 -10.11
C GLN A 164 17.17 -9.22 -11.58
N PHE A 165 18.40 -9.16 -12.03
CA PHE A 165 18.78 -8.87 -13.41
C PHE A 165 19.46 -10.08 -14.01
N LYS A 166 19.19 -10.32 -15.29
CA LYS A 166 19.80 -11.39 -16.08
C LYS A 166 20.71 -10.82 -17.15
N LYS A 167 21.87 -11.43 -17.30
CA LYS A 167 22.80 -11.11 -18.38
C LYS A 167 22.27 -11.64 -19.71
N LEU A 168 22.19 -10.77 -20.69
CA LEU A 168 21.79 -11.10 -22.06
C LEU A 168 23.02 -11.53 -22.90
N SER A 169 22.77 -12.18 -24.03
CA SER A 169 23.81 -12.62 -24.95
C SER A 169 24.70 -11.48 -25.49
N ASN A 170 24.19 -10.25 -25.47
CA ASN A 170 24.95 -9.05 -25.87
C ASN A 170 25.78 -8.43 -24.74
N GLY A 171 25.86 -9.09 -23.57
CA GLY A 171 26.60 -8.64 -22.41
C GLY A 171 25.89 -7.60 -21.54
N LYS A 172 24.70 -7.13 -21.94
CA LYS A 172 23.87 -6.20 -21.14
C LYS A 172 23.02 -6.96 -20.12
N TYR A 173 22.58 -6.26 -19.08
CA TYR A 173 21.67 -6.80 -18.09
C TYR A 173 20.25 -6.28 -18.33
N SER A 174 19.27 -7.15 -18.10
CA SER A 174 17.84 -6.84 -18.18
C SER A 174 17.15 -7.26 -16.88
N LEU A 175 16.11 -6.56 -16.48
CA LEU A 175 15.28 -6.97 -15.37
C LEU A 175 14.64 -8.33 -15.67
N GLU A 176 14.85 -9.29 -14.78
CA GLU A 176 14.31 -10.65 -14.88
C GLU A 176 13.17 -10.88 -13.88
N TYR A 177 13.39 -10.45 -12.64
CA TYR A 177 12.43 -10.67 -11.55
C TYR A 177 12.31 -9.45 -10.67
N LEU A 178 11.07 -9.20 -10.25
CA LEU A 178 10.74 -8.12 -9.33
C LEU A 178 9.62 -8.58 -8.40
N GLU A 179 9.90 -8.55 -7.10
CA GLU A 179 8.92 -8.75 -6.05
C GLU A 179 8.94 -7.57 -5.10
N PHE A 180 7.76 -7.06 -4.80
CA PHE A 180 7.60 -5.94 -3.88
C PHE A 180 6.43 -6.21 -2.94
N THR A 181 6.72 -6.24 -1.66
CA THR A 181 5.74 -6.48 -0.60
C THR A 181 5.64 -5.25 0.29
N ASN A 182 4.42 -4.75 0.46
CA ASN A 182 4.09 -3.70 1.42
C ASN A 182 3.08 -4.20 2.44
N GLY A 183 3.32 -3.90 3.71
CA GLY A 183 2.38 -4.07 4.81
C GLY A 183 2.07 -2.74 5.47
N PHE A 184 0.81 -2.53 5.80
CA PHE A 184 0.39 -1.36 6.55
C PHE A 184 -0.60 -1.74 7.64
N LYS A 185 -0.58 -0.98 8.73
CA LYS A 185 -1.55 -1.04 9.81
C LYS A 185 -2.35 0.25 9.85
N GLY A 186 -3.66 0.13 9.97
CA GLY A 186 -4.55 1.25 10.22
C GLY A 186 -5.36 1.01 11.48
N GLY A 187 -5.54 2.01 12.30
CA GLY A 187 -6.34 1.94 13.51
C GLY A 187 -7.31 3.11 13.64
N PHE A 188 -8.47 2.82 14.21
CA PHE A 188 -9.46 3.82 14.60
C PHE A 188 -9.86 3.54 16.05
N ASP A 189 -9.43 4.41 16.94
CA ASP A 189 -9.70 4.31 18.38
C ASP A 189 -10.44 5.57 18.84
N ARG A 190 -11.75 5.62 18.51
CA ARG A 190 -12.62 6.70 18.92
C ARG A 190 -14.08 6.28 19.01
N PRO A 191 -14.83 6.79 20.00
CA PRO A 191 -16.27 6.62 20.03
C PRO A 191 -16.91 7.30 18.81
N LEU A 192 -17.75 6.55 18.12
CA LEU A 192 -18.62 7.05 17.07
C LEU A 192 -19.99 7.37 17.67
N VAL A 193 -20.38 8.64 17.64
CA VAL A 193 -21.70 9.09 18.09
C VAL A 193 -22.57 9.36 16.88
N ILE A 194 -23.65 8.60 16.75
CA ILE A 194 -24.66 8.78 15.71
C ILE A 194 -25.93 9.36 16.39
N THR A 195 -26.35 10.52 15.94
CA THR A 195 -27.54 11.19 16.46
C THR A 195 -28.57 11.38 15.34
N GLU A 196 -29.70 10.73 15.45
CA GLU A 196 -30.84 10.96 14.56
C GLU A 196 -31.54 12.29 14.91
N LYS A 197 -31.90 13.05 13.90
CA LYS A 197 -32.69 14.27 14.00
C LYS A 197 -33.77 14.30 12.95
N ASN A 198 -35.00 14.64 13.35
CA ASN A 198 -36.11 14.80 12.42
C ASN A 198 -35.94 16.08 11.60
N LYS A 199 -36.27 16.03 10.31
CA LYS A 199 -36.41 17.24 9.47
C LYS A 199 -37.61 18.01 9.96
N VAL A 200 -37.40 19.22 10.46
CA VAL A 200 -38.51 20.12 10.81
C VAL A 200 -39.07 20.67 9.50
N VAL A 201 -40.26 20.21 9.13
CA VAL A 201 -40.99 20.82 8.03
C VAL A 201 -41.52 22.15 8.56
N LYS A 202 -40.91 23.28 8.20
CA LYS A 202 -41.52 24.60 8.41
C LYS A 202 -42.71 24.69 7.49
N GLY A 203 -43.89 24.47 8.05
CA GLY A 203 -45.12 24.81 7.37
C GLY A 203 -45.11 26.32 7.06
N ARG A 204 -45.25 26.69 5.80
CA ARG A 204 -45.63 28.03 5.40
C ARG A 204 -47.16 28.12 5.70
N ASN A 205 -47.53 28.89 6.74
CA ASN A 205 -48.85 29.44 6.84
C ASN A 205 -49.00 30.53 5.79
#